data_7f9b058e2aef1c499d5df7a10fe563bf
#
_entry.id   7f9b058e2aef1c499d5df7a10fe563bf
#
_cell.length_a   1.000
_cell.length_b   1.000
_cell.length_c   1.000
_cell.angle_alpha   90.00
_cell.angle_beta   90.00
_cell.angle_gamma   90.00
#
_symmetry.space_group_name_H-M   'P 1'
#
loop_
_entity.id
_entity.type
_entity.pdbx_description
1 polymer ?
#
loop_
_entity_poly.entity_id
_entity_poly.type
_entity_poly.pdbx_seq_one_letter_code
_entity_poly.pdbx_strand_id
1 'polypeptide(L)'
;MHLFEALILGIVQGLTEFLPISSSAHLRILGTFLPSGEDPGAAFTAITQIGTEAAVVVFFWRDIVRIIAQWFRSLTGRVPRTDPDARMGWMIIIGSIPIVLLGLLFQDQIETVFRSLWIVAIMLIVFGILLGIADHVGAKRRKLDQLTYPHGIAYGFAQALALIPGVSRSGGTITMGLFLGYERAAAARYAFLLAIPAVFGSGFYQLFKSWDEPSFFSFGDTLAATGIAFVVALAVIAFFMNYISKRSFLPFVIYRILLGTVLLVLLGTGVIAA
;
A
#
# COMPACT_ATOMS: atom_id res chain seq x y z
N MET A 1 -11.41 -24.78 8.41
CA MET A 1 -11.20 -24.36 7.02
C MET A 1 -10.87 -22.87 6.93
N HIS A 2 -11.67 -22.02 7.59
CA HIS A 2 -11.47 -20.55 7.57
C HIS A 2 -10.10 -20.07 8.08
N LEU A 3 -9.58 -20.62 9.18
CA LEU A 3 -8.25 -20.26 9.70
C LEU A 3 -7.14 -20.55 8.68
N PHE A 4 -7.20 -21.68 7.98
CA PHE A 4 -6.18 -22.02 6.96
C PHE A 4 -6.19 -21.02 5.80
N GLU A 5 -7.39 -20.65 5.31
CA GLU A 5 -7.55 -19.65 4.26
C GLU A 5 -7.07 -18.26 4.74
N ALA A 6 -7.44 -17.87 5.96
CA ALA A 6 -6.98 -16.61 6.55
C ALA A 6 -5.46 -16.54 6.67
N LEU A 7 -4.79 -17.63 7.07
CA LEU A 7 -3.32 -17.68 7.14
C LEU A 7 -2.66 -17.57 5.76
N ILE A 8 -3.20 -18.22 4.73
CA ILE A 8 -2.72 -18.09 3.35
C ILE A 8 -2.86 -16.62 2.90
N LEU A 9 -4.02 -16.01 3.12
CA LEU A 9 -4.26 -14.61 2.80
C LEU A 9 -3.31 -13.67 3.57
N GLY A 10 -3.05 -13.95 4.84
CA GLY A 10 -2.08 -13.21 5.65
C GLY A 10 -0.64 -13.31 5.12
N ILE A 11 -0.21 -14.50 4.68
CA ILE A 11 1.09 -14.68 4.02
C ILE A 11 1.15 -13.86 2.73
N VAL A 12 0.13 -13.97 1.87
CA VAL A 12 0.08 -13.22 0.61
C VAL A 12 0.04 -11.71 0.86
N GLN A 13 -0.71 -11.26 1.87
CA GLN A 13 -0.71 -9.86 2.30
C GLN A 13 0.72 -9.38 2.65
N GLY A 14 1.42 -10.12 3.50
CA GLY A 14 2.80 -9.80 3.89
C GLY A 14 3.80 -9.82 2.72
N LEU A 15 3.65 -10.77 1.79
CA LEU A 15 4.50 -10.87 0.61
C LEU A 15 4.29 -9.74 -0.39
N THR A 16 3.08 -9.22 -0.52
CA THR A 16 2.69 -8.34 -1.65
C THR A 16 2.51 -6.88 -1.27
N GLU A 17 2.42 -6.53 0.02
CA GLU A 17 2.11 -5.17 0.46
C GLU A 17 3.16 -4.14 0.04
N PHE A 18 4.44 -4.45 0.20
CA PHE A 18 5.53 -3.52 -0.11
C PHE A 18 5.97 -3.58 -1.56
N LEU A 19 5.81 -4.74 -2.17
CA LEU A 19 6.09 -4.89 -3.60
C LEU A 19 5.07 -4.07 -4.40
N PRO A 20 5.49 -3.39 -5.46
CA PRO A 20 4.57 -2.55 -6.25
C PRO A 20 3.66 -3.38 -7.16
N ILE A 21 3.00 -4.42 -6.61
CA ILE A 21 2.17 -5.42 -7.33
C ILE A 21 0.72 -5.50 -6.87
N SER A 22 0.33 -4.71 -5.86
CA SER A 22 -1.03 -4.63 -5.29
C SER A 22 -1.46 -5.83 -4.44
N SER A 23 -1.26 -5.72 -3.13
CA SER A 23 -1.74 -6.74 -2.15
C SER A 23 -3.25 -6.94 -2.23
N SER A 24 -4.02 -5.86 -2.31
CA SER A 24 -5.49 -5.93 -2.43
C SER A 24 -5.96 -6.69 -3.68
N ALA A 25 -5.26 -6.54 -4.80
CA ALA A 25 -5.55 -7.34 -6.01
C ALA A 25 -5.29 -8.83 -5.76
N HIS A 26 -4.15 -9.16 -5.12
CA HIS A 26 -3.80 -10.56 -4.85
C HIS A 26 -4.76 -11.22 -3.88
N LEU A 27 -5.17 -10.52 -2.81
CA LEU A 27 -6.16 -11.06 -1.88
C LEU A 27 -7.52 -11.28 -2.57
N ARG A 28 -7.96 -10.33 -3.39
CA ARG A 28 -9.22 -10.43 -4.15
C ARG A 28 -9.18 -11.58 -5.16
N ILE A 29 -8.10 -11.69 -5.94
CA ILE A 29 -7.92 -12.78 -6.91
C ILE A 29 -7.82 -14.13 -6.19
N LEU A 30 -6.97 -14.22 -5.17
CA LEU A 30 -6.76 -15.49 -4.46
C LEU A 30 -8.04 -15.97 -3.79
N GLY A 31 -8.86 -15.06 -3.23
CA GLY A 31 -10.15 -15.40 -2.62
C GLY A 31 -11.05 -16.21 -3.56
N THR A 32 -11.07 -15.89 -4.86
CA THR A 32 -11.88 -16.64 -5.85
C THR A 32 -11.40 -18.07 -6.10
N PHE A 33 -10.15 -18.39 -5.76
CA PHE A 33 -9.56 -19.73 -5.96
C PHE A 33 -9.41 -20.52 -4.66
N LEU A 34 -9.71 -19.91 -3.50
CA LEU A 34 -9.75 -20.63 -2.24
C LEU A 34 -11.01 -21.51 -2.16
N PRO A 35 -11.03 -22.56 -1.31
CA PRO A 35 -12.17 -23.45 -1.18
C PRO A 35 -13.49 -22.75 -0.86
N SER A 36 -13.46 -21.61 -0.21
CA SER A 36 -14.64 -20.78 0.06
C SER A 36 -15.18 -20.10 -1.19
N GLY A 37 -14.32 -19.77 -2.16
CA GLY A 37 -14.69 -18.98 -3.34
C GLY A 37 -15.06 -17.52 -3.04
N GLU A 38 -14.84 -17.05 -1.82
CA GLU A 38 -15.31 -15.77 -1.34
C GLU A 38 -14.25 -14.67 -1.40
N ASP A 39 -14.68 -13.44 -1.68
CA ASP A 39 -13.84 -12.26 -1.48
C ASP A 39 -13.62 -12.04 0.03
N PRO A 40 -12.36 -11.95 0.52
CA PRO A 40 -12.12 -11.68 1.94
C PRO A 40 -12.71 -10.35 2.43
N GLY A 41 -13.09 -9.47 1.53
CA GLY A 41 -13.71 -8.19 1.83
C GLY A 41 -12.73 -7.05 2.17
N ALA A 42 -13.26 -5.84 2.18
CA ALA A 42 -12.48 -4.64 2.46
C ALA A 42 -12.02 -4.58 3.92
N ALA A 43 -12.87 -5.04 4.86
CA ALA A 43 -12.55 -5.04 6.29
C ALA A 43 -11.37 -5.96 6.61
N PHE A 44 -11.42 -7.23 6.18
CA PHE A 44 -10.31 -8.17 6.36
C PHE A 44 -9.01 -7.63 5.76
N THR A 45 -9.09 -7.10 4.53
CA THR A 45 -7.93 -6.52 3.84
C THR A 45 -7.32 -5.35 4.64
N ALA A 46 -8.15 -4.42 5.12
CA ALA A 46 -7.67 -3.26 5.87
C ALA A 46 -7.11 -3.63 7.26
N ILE A 47 -7.72 -4.61 7.94
CA ILE A 47 -7.25 -5.06 9.25
C ILE A 47 -5.91 -5.80 9.12
N THR A 48 -5.75 -6.68 8.13
CA THR A 48 -4.49 -7.39 7.91
C THR A 48 -3.34 -6.44 7.50
N GLN A 49 -3.66 -5.30 6.88
CA GLN A 49 -2.68 -4.24 6.61
C GLN A 49 -2.12 -3.61 7.89
N ILE A 50 -2.83 -3.62 9.02
CA ILE A 50 -2.26 -3.18 10.32
C ILE A 50 -0.99 -3.97 10.63
N GLY A 51 -0.98 -5.28 10.37
CA GLY A 51 0.19 -6.13 10.57
C GLY A 51 1.37 -5.70 9.69
N THR A 52 1.14 -5.52 8.41
CA THR A 52 2.21 -5.09 7.49
C THR A 52 2.70 -3.68 7.80
N GLU A 53 1.82 -2.78 8.24
CA GLU A 53 2.20 -1.43 8.62
C GLU A 53 2.99 -1.40 9.94
N ALA A 54 2.68 -2.29 10.89
CA ALA A 54 3.49 -2.50 12.07
C ALA A 54 4.93 -2.94 11.71
N ALA A 55 5.09 -3.72 10.64
CA ALA A 55 6.42 -4.07 10.12
C ALA A 55 7.17 -2.84 9.58
N VAL A 56 6.48 -1.90 8.92
CA VAL A 56 7.07 -0.60 8.50
C VAL A 56 7.54 0.18 9.73
N VAL A 57 6.71 0.26 10.77
CA VAL A 57 7.06 0.96 12.01
C VAL A 57 8.29 0.35 12.65
N VAL A 58 8.37 -0.98 12.73
CA VAL A 58 9.54 -1.68 13.28
C VAL A 58 10.78 -1.46 12.39
N PHE A 59 10.65 -1.52 11.08
CA PHE A 59 11.77 -1.35 10.16
C PHE A 59 12.33 0.08 10.17
N PHE A 60 11.46 1.09 10.19
CA PHE A 60 11.83 2.52 10.16
C PHE A 60 11.73 3.20 11.53
N TRP A 61 11.69 2.46 12.65
CA TRP A 61 11.41 3.00 13.98
C TRP A 61 12.29 4.20 14.37
N ARG A 62 13.59 4.15 14.01
CA ARG A 62 14.54 5.25 14.30
C ARG A 62 14.19 6.52 13.54
N ASP A 63 13.80 6.39 12.28
CA ASP A 63 13.37 7.53 11.47
C ASP A 63 12.07 8.11 12.01
N ILE A 64 11.11 7.25 12.32
CA ILE A 64 9.80 7.65 12.83
C ILE A 64 9.94 8.40 14.15
N VAL A 65 10.70 7.87 15.10
CA VAL A 65 10.95 8.54 16.39
C VAL A 65 11.62 9.90 16.18
N ARG A 66 12.63 9.99 15.29
CA ARG A 66 13.31 11.22 14.97
C ARG A 66 12.36 12.25 14.33
N ILE A 67 11.59 11.84 13.34
CA ILE A 67 10.61 12.70 12.65
C ILE A 67 9.59 13.23 13.66
N ILE A 68 8.99 12.38 14.48
CA ILE A 68 8.01 12.77 15.48
C ILE A 68 8.62 13.73 16.51
N ALA A 69 9.80 13.41 17.03
CA ALA A 69 10.47 14.25 18.00
C ALA A 69 10.79 15.64 17.46
N GLN A 70 11.33 15.74 16.24
CA GLN A 70 11.66 17.02 15.63
C GLN A 70 10.40 17.79 15.21
N TRP A 71 9.35 17.11 14.77
CA TRP A 71 8.07 17.74 14.49
C TRP A 71 7.49 18.42 15.74
N PHE A 72 7.43 17.72 16.89
CA PHE A 72 6.99 18.31 18.16
C PHE A 72 7.88 19.45 18.62
N ARG A 73 9.22 19.33 18.50
CA ARG A 73 10.16 20.41 18.83
C ARG A 73 9.96 21.65 17.96
N SER A 74 9.58 21.48 16.70
CA SER A 74 9.28 22.59 15.81
C SER A 74 8.02 23.36 16.20
N LEU A 75 7.01 22.66 16.77
CA LEU A 75 5.79 23.29 17.28
C LEU A 75 6.07 24.16 18.52
N THR A 76 7.06 23.76 19.32
CA THR A 76 7.47 24.52 20.53
C THR A 76 8.58 25.52 20.29
N GLY A 77 8.99 25.74 19.03
CA GLY A 77 10.05 26.68 18.66
C GLY A 77 11.48 26.25 19.05
N ARG A 78 11.68 25.00 19.53
CA ARG A 78 12.99 24.47 19.91
C ARG A 78 13.89 24.13 18.73
N VAL A 79 13.30 23.89 17.56
CA VAL A 79 13.98 23.72 16.28
C VAL A 79 13.28 24.56 15.21
N PRO A 80 14.00 25.02 14.16
CA PRO A 80 13.37 25.80 13.11
C PRO A 80 12.35 24.94 12.33
N ARG A 81 11.29 25.56 11.81
CA ARG A 81 10.30 24.89 10.94
C ARG A 81 10.89 24.38 9.62
N THR A 82 12.10 24.81 9.29
CA THR A 82 12.87 24.36 8.12
C THR A 82 13.68 23.09 8.39
N ASP A 83 13.72 22.60 9.63
CA ASP A 83 14.38 21.33 9.96
C ASP A 83 13.83 20.19 9.06
N PRO A 84 14.71 19.38 8.43
CA PRO A 84 14.30 18.37 7.45
C PRO A 84 13.33 17.33 8.02
N ASP A 85 13.55 16.88 9.26
CA ASP A 85 12.66 15.87 9.90
C ASP A 85 11.33 16.50 10.33
N ALA A 86 11.34 17.74 10.83
CA ALA A 86 10.11 18.46 11.14
C ALA A 86 9.25 18.68 9.88
N ARG A 87 9.89 19.07 8.76
CA ARG A 87 9.24 19.18 7.45
C ARG A 87 8.70 17.84 6.96
N MET A 88 9.46 16.75 7.15
CA MET A 88 9.02 15.39 6.81
C MET A 88 7.73 15.04 7.54
N GLY A 89 7.63 15.32 8.84
CA GLY A 89 6.40 15.10 9.61
C GLY A 89 5.20 15.86 9.02
N TRP A 90 5.36 17.11 8.66
CA TRP A 90 4.30 17.89 8.00
C TRP A 90 3.93 17.33 6.62
N MET A 91 4.91 16.89 5.82
CA MET A 91 4.64 16.32 4.50
C MET A 91 3.91 14.98 4.59
N ILE A 92 4.17 14.17 5.62
CA ILE A 92 3.42 12.94 5.90
C ILE A 92 1.95 13.29 6.26
N ILE A 93 1.73 14.27 7.16
CA ILE A 93 0.39 14.70 7.56
C ILE A 93 -0.38 15.24 6.34
N ILE A 94 0.18 16.21 5.63
CA ILE A 94 -0.48 16.85 4.48
C ILE A 94 -0.70 15.85 3.35
N GLY A 95 0.28 14.97 3.07
CA GLY A 95 0.16 13.94 2.05
C GLY A 95 -0.84 12.83 2.39
N SER A 96 -1.21 12.68 3.68
CA SER A 96 -2.28 11.74 4.08
C SER A 96 -3.69 12.30 3.91
N ILE A 97 -3.85 13.63 3.80
CA ILE A 97 -5.18 14.26 3.68
C ILE A 97 -5.96 13.75 2.46
N PRO A 98 -5.41 13.68 1.23
CA PRO A 98 -6.17 13.26 0.06
C PRO A 98 -6.79 11.86 0.21
N ILE A 99 -6.02 10.87 0.69
CA ILE A 99 -6.52 9.50 0.82
C ILE A 99 -7.59 9.39 1.91
N VAL A 100 -7.46 10.12 3.01
CA VAL A 100 -8.47 10.14 4.09
C VAL A 100 -9.77 10.75 3.58
N LEU A 101 -9.70 11.94 2.95
CA LEU A 101 -10.90 12.61 2.43
C LEU A 101 -11.58 11.77 1.35
N LEU A 102 -10.85 11.26 0.36
CA LEU A 102 -11.41 10.47 -0.73
C LEU A 102 -11.87 9.08 -0.23
N GLY A 103 -11.18 8.50 0.75
CA GLY A 103 -11.60 7.25 1.38
C GLY A 103 -12.95 7.36 2.09
N LEU A 104 -13.20 8.45 2.80
CA LEU A 104 -14.49 8.71 3.45
C LEU A 104 -15.59 9.06 2.44
N LEU A 105 -15.26 9.86 1.40
CA LEU A 105 -16.25 10.29 0.40
C LEU A 105 -16.70 9.15 -0.53
N PHE A 106 -15.82 8.20 -0.84
CA PHE A 106 -16.07 7.11 -1.78
C PHE A 106 -16.13 5.75 -1.12
N GLN A 107 -16.44 5.69 0.19
CA GLN A 107 -16.38 4.45 0.95
C GLN A 107 -17.24 3.33 0.32
N ASP A 108 -18.49 3.62 -0.04
CA ASP A 108 -19.39 2.63 -0.64
C ASP A 108 -18.84 2.09 -1.97
N GLN A 109 -18.27 2.95 -2.81
CA GLN A 109 -17.66 2.55 -4.07
C GLN A 109 -16.40 1.69 -3.87
N ILE A 110 -15.61 2.00 -2.83
CA ILE A 110 -14.41 1.23 -2.48
C ILE A 110 -14.78 -0.17 -1.99
N GLU A 111 -15.84 -0.27 -1.20
CA GLU A 111 -16.30 -1.54 -0.63
C GLU A 111 -17.04 -2.41 -1.66
N THR A 112 -17.54 -1.84 -2.76
CA THR A 112 -18.38 -2.52 -3.76
C THR A 112 -17.78 -2.45 -5.17
N VAL A 113 -18.05 -1.37 -5.91
CA VAL A 113 -17.76 -1.23 -7.34
C VAL A 113 -16.28 -1.41 -7.65
N PHE A 114 -15.39 -0.81 -6.87
CA PHE A 114 -13.95 -0.86 -7.14
C PHE A 114 -13.35 -2.26 -6.90
N ARG A 115 -14.07 -3.15 -6.22
CA ARG A 115 -13.62 -4.55 -6.03
C ARG A 115 -13.89 -5.46 -7.21
N SER A 116 -14.53 -4.97 -8.29
CA SER A 116 -14.70 -5.72 -9.53
C SER A 116 -13.36 -6.19 -10.10
N LEU A 117 -13.26 -7.47 -10.44
CA LEU A 117 -12.04 -8.05 -11.01
C LEU A 117 -11.65 -7.44 -12.37
N TRP A 118 -12.61 -6.88 -13.11
CA TRP A 118 -12.33 -6.11 -14.33
C TRP A 118 -11.51 -4.85 -14.01
N ILE A 119 -11.93 -4.10 -12.98
CA ILE A 119 -11.22 -2.89 -12.52
C ILE A 119 -9.84 -3.27 -12.01
N VAL A 120 -9.75 -4.32 -11.18
CA VAL A 120 -8.47 -4.83 -10.65
C VAL A 120 -7.51 -5.17 -11.79
N ALA A 121 -7.96 -5.90 -12.81
CA ALA A 121 -7.13 -6.31 -13.93
C ALA A 121 -6.62 -5.11 -14.76
N ILE A 122 -7.52 -4.17 -15.06
CA ILE A 122 -7.16 -2.93 -15.80
C ILE A 122 -6.15 -2.11 -14.99
N MET A 123 -6.38 -1.92 -13.69
CA MET A 123 -5.48 -1.14 -12.84
C MET A 123 -4.11 -1.80 -12.66
N LEU A 124 -4.04 -3.13 -12.59
CA LEU A 124 -2.78 -3.85 -12.60
C LEU A 124 -1.95 -3.52 -13.85
N ILE A 125 -2.56 -3.55 -15.04
CA ILE A 125 -1.90 -3.26 -16.30
C ILE A 125 -1.50 -1.78 -16.39
N VAL A 126 -2.45 -0.87 -16.19
CA VAL A 126 -2.23 0.58 -16.32
C VAL A 126 -1.11 1.06 -15.40
N PHE A 127 -1.20 0.73 -14.09
CA PHE A 127 -0.18 1.13 -13.13
C PHE A 127 1.11 0.31 -13.24
N GLY A 128 1.08 -0.88 -13.85
CA GLY A 128 2.27 -1.60 -14.27
C GLY A 128 3.04 -0.83 -15.35
N ILE A 129 2.33 -0.38 -16.40
CA ILE A 129 2.90 0.44 -17.48
C ILE A 129 3.43 1.78 -16.95
N LEU A 130 2.64 2.48 -16.12
CA LEU A 130 3.05 3.76 -15.53
C LEU A 130 4.32 3.62 -14.68
N LEU A 131 4.43 2.56 -13.87
CA LEU A 131 5.63 2.27 -13.10
C LEU A 131 6.83 2.02 -14.02
N GLY A 132 6.64 1.25 -15.11
CA GLY A 132 7.68 0.99 -16.10
C GLY A 132 8.17 2.27 -16.77
N ILE A 133 7.25 3.12 -17.23
CA ILE A 133 7.58 4.44 -17.81
C ILE A 133 8.33 5.29 -16.79
N ALA A 134 7.82 5.43 -15.56
CA ALA A 134 8.44 6.24 -14.52
C ALA A 134 9.85 5.75 -14.16
N ASP A 135 10.04 4.42 -14.08
CA ASP A 135 11.36 3.84 -13.82
C ASP A 135 12.33 4.03 -14.99
N HIS A 136 11.83 4.14 -16.22
CA HIS A 136 12.66 4.40 -17.41
C HIS A 136 13.02 5.88 -17.54
N VAL A 137 12.05 6.79 -17.49
CA VAL A 137 12.26 8.22 -17.78
C VAL A 137 12.67 9.04 -16.57
N GLY A 138 12.40 8.58 -15.35
CA GLY A 138 12.70 9.30 -14.11
C GLY A 138 14.20 9.61 -13.99
N ALA A 139 14.53 10.84 -13.60
CA ALA A 139 15.93 11.29 -13.48
C ALA A 139 16.73 10.54 -12.40
N LYS A 140 16.05 10.08 -11.33
CA LYS A 140 16.63 9.31 -10.21
C LYS A 140 17.85 9.97 -9.56
N ARG A 141 17.79 11.30 -9.38
CA ARG A 141 18.88 12.10 -8.83
C ARG A 141 18.53 12.76 -7.50
N ARG A 142 17.22 12.86 -7.17
CA ARG A 142 16.78 13.51 -5.94
C ARG A 142 16.84 12.54 -4.78
N LYS A 143 17.40 13.00 -3.67
CA LYS A 143 17.42 12.30 -2.39
C LYS A 143 16.21 12.72 -1.54
N LEU A 144 15.96 11.99 -0.46
CA LEU A 144 14.80 12.20 0.41
C LEU A 144 14.81 13.57 1.11
N ASP A 145 15.95 14.09 1.46
CA ASP A 145 16.15 15.42 2.07
C ASP A 145 15.73 16.58 1.16
N GLN A 146 15.65 16.34 -0.15
CA GLN A 146 15.18 17.29 -1.16
C GLN A 146 13.66 17.26 -1.36
N LEU A 147 12.92 16.55 -0.50
CA LEU A 147 11.46 16.51 -0.57
C LEU A 147 10.85 17.87 -0.27
N THR A 148 9.87 18.29 -1.08
CA THR A 148 9.18 19.57 -0.98
C THR A 148 7.70 19.36 -0.68
N TYR A 149 7.02 20.39 -0.17
CA TYR A 149 5.56 20.32 0.08
C TYR A 149 4.73 19.98 -1.17
N PRO A 150 4.96 20.61 -2.35
CA PRO A 150 4.25 20.21 -3.57
C PRO A 150 4.46 18.73 -3.93
N HIS A 151 5.67 18.22 -3.74
CA HIS A 151 5.95 16.79 -3.97
C HIS A 151 5.21 15.91 -2.96
N GLY A 152 5.19 16.28 -1.67
CA GLY A 152 4.41 15.56 -0.65
C GLY A 152 2.93 15.49 -0.99
N ILE A 153 2.34 16.59 -1.48
CA ILE A 153 0.95 16.64 -1.95
C ILE A 153 0.75 15.73 -3.17
N ALA A 154 1.66 15.77 -4.16
CA ALA A 154 1.59 14.90 -5.34
C ALA A 154 1.64 13.41 -4.97
N TYR A 155 2.51 13.03 -4.03
CA TYR A 155 2.51 11.68 -3.46
C TYR A 155 1.20 11.34 -2.74
N GLY A 156 0.60 12.31 -2.04
CA GLY A 156 -0.68 12.14 -1.37
C GLY A 156 -1.82 11.81 -2.32
N PHE A 157 -1.92 12.51 -3.46
CA PHE A 157 -2.88 12.18 -4.51
C PHE A 157 -2.57 10.82 -5.16
N ALA A 158 -1.30 10.51 -5.41
CA ALA A 158 -0.91 9.18 -5.90
C ALA A 158 -1.26 8.07 -4.91
N GLN A 159 -1.13 8.32 -3.60
CA GLN A 159 -1.57 7.41 -2.55
C GLN A 159 -3.09 7.21 -2.58
N ALA A 160 -3.85 8.28 -2.79
CA ALA A 160 -5.31 8.21 -2.84
C ALA A 160 -5.84 7.37 -4.00
N LEU A 161 -5.14 7.30 -5.13
CA LEU A 161 -5.48 6.39 -6.23
C LEU A 161 -5.45 4.90 -5.81
N ALA A 162 -4.70 4.56 -4.76
CA ALA A 162 -4.66 3.20 -4.22
C ALA A 162 -5.94 2.75 -3.50
N LEU A 163 -6.92 3.64 -3.31
CA LEU A 163 -8.28 3.28 -2.93
C LEU A 163 -8.95 2.38 -3.99
N ILE A 164 -8.46 2.42 -5.23
CA ILE A 164 -8.88 1.52 -6.31
C ILE A 164 -7.98 0.28 -6.25
N PRO A 165 -8.52 -0.93 -5.96
CA PRO A 165 -7.75 -2.17 -5.96
C PRO A 165 -7.09 -2.41 -7.32
N GLY A 166 -5.87 -2.93 -7.31
CA GLY A 166 -5.06 -3.07 -8.53
C GLY A 166 -4.05 -1.94 -8.75
N VAL A 167 -4.32 -0.72 -8.28
CA VAL A 167 -3.37 0.41 -8.36
C VAL A 167 -2.07 0.08 -7.60
N SER A 168 -2.14 -0.49 -6.43
CA SER A 168 -1.06 -0.65 -5.44
C SER A 168 -0.63 0.69 -4.81
N ARG A 169 -0.74 0.79 -3.49
CA ARG A 169 -0.31 1.99 -2.78
C ARG A 169 1.18 2.25 -2.96
N SER A 170 2.02 1.25 -2.70
CA SER A 170 3.45 1.31 -2.96
C SER A 170 3.73 1.58 -4.45
N GLY A 171 3.02 0.89 -5.37
CA GLY A 171 3.15 1.11 -6.80
C GLY A 171 2.85 2.53 -7.24
N GLY A 172 1.72 3.09 -6.84
CA GLY A 172 1.29 4.45 -7.19
C GLY A 172 2.22 5.53 -6.63
N THR A 173 2.54 5.44 -5.34
CA THR A 173 3.40 6.43 -4.66
C THR A 173 4.84 6.38 -5.14
N ILE A 174 5.41 5.18 -5.34
CA ILE A 174 6.76 5.02 -5.90
C ILE A 174 6.79 5.57 -7.33
N THR A 175 5.79 5.26 -8.16
CA THR A 175 5.67 5.78 -9.52
C THR A 175 5.71 7.31 -9.54
N MET A 176 4.94 7.96 -8.67
CA MET A 176 4.96 9.41 -8.54
C MET A 176 6.36 9.92 -8.15
N GLY A 177 7.00 9.28 -7.19
CA GLY A 177 8.36 9.65 -6.78
C GLY A 177 9.38 9.56 -7.90
N LEU A 178 9.32 8.52 -8.71
CA LEU A 178 10.18 8.36 -9.87
C LEU A 178 9.94 9.44 -10.93
N PHE A 179 8.68 9.79 -11.23
CA PHE A 179 8.35 10.91 -12.12
C PHE A 179 8.85 12.25 -11.59
N LEU A 180 8.83 12.45 -10.28
CA LEU A 180 9.40 13.63 -9.63
C LEU A 180 10.93 13.62 -9.58
N GLY A 181 11.58 12.55 -10.07
CA GLY A 181 13.03 12.42 -10.21
C GLY A 181 13.76 11.92 -8.96
N TYR A 182 13.06 11.34 -7.97
CA TYR A 182 13.68 10.74 -6.80
C TYR A 182 14.39 9.42 -7.11
N GLU A 183 15.46 9.14 -6.38
CA GLU A 183 16.10 7.82 -6.35
C GLU A 183 15.07 6.76 -5.93
N ARG A 184 15.19 5.53 -6.46
CA ARG A 184 14.24 4.44 -6.15
C ARG A 184 14.05 4.21 -4.65
N ALA A 185 15.17 4.14 -3.91
CA ALA A 185 15.13 3.95 -2.47
C ALA A 185 14.49 5.14 -1.71
N ALA A 186 14.76 6.38 -2.16
CA ALA A 186 14.15 7.59 -1.58
C ALA A 186 12.65 7.62 -1.84
N ALA A 187 12.21 7.30 -3.07
CA ALA A 187 10.81 7.22 -3.45
C ALA A 187 10.05 6.18 -2.61
N ALA A 188 10.60 4.99 -2.45
CA ALA A 188 10.00 3.94 -1.63
C ALA A 188 9.98 4.28 -0.14
N ARG A 189 11.06 4.85 0.39
CA ARG A 189 11.13 5.23 1.81
C ARG A 189 10.05 6.24 2.17
N TYR A 190 9.87 7.29 1.36
CA TYR A 190 8.79 8.24 1.61
C TYR A 190 7.41 7.61 1.44
N ALA A 191 7.21 6.77 0.42
CA ALA A 191 5.97 6.05 0.20
C ALA A 191 5.54 5.23 1.42
N PHE A 192 6.48 4.52 2.07
CA PHE A 192 6.20 3.72 3.26
C PHE A 192 5.93 4.58 4.50
N LEU A 193 6.70 5.64 4.73
CA LEU A 193 6.44 6.56 5.84
C LEU A 193 5.10 7.29 5.69
N LEU A 194 4.74 7.68 4.46
CA LEU A 194 3.46 8.33 4.14
C LEU A 194 2.27 7.40 4.35
N ALA A 195 2.46 6.08 4.20
CA ALA A 195 1.41 5.08 4.37
C ALA A 195 0.95 4.95 5.83
N ILE A 196 1.84 5.16 6.80
CA ILE A 196 1.60 4.88 8.23
C ILE A 196 0.28 5.48 8.75
N PRO A 197 0.01 6.80 8.63
CA PRO A 197 -1.23 7.35 9.16
C PRO A 197 -2.47 6.84 8.45
N ALA A 198 -2.39 6.68 7.13
CA ALA A 198 -3.53 6.25 6.31
C ALA A 198 -3.92 4.79 6.60
N VAL A 199 -2.94 3.88 6.71
CA VAL A 199 -3.20 2.45 6.94
C VAL A 199 -3.67 2.18 8.35
N PHE A 200 -3.01 2.74 9.35
CA PHE A 200 -3.51 2.59 10.71
C PHE A 200 -4.89 3.23 10.87
N GLY A 201 -5.12 4.40 10.26
CA GLY A 201 -6.43 5.05 10.27
C GLY A 201 -7.52 4.18 9.65
N SER A 202 -7.32 3.68 8.43
CA SER A 202 -8.28 2.81 7.76
C SER A 202 -8.44 1.45 8.44
N GLY A 203 -7.34 0.85 8.87
CA GLY A 203 -7.35 -0.46 9.55
C GLY A 203 -8.11 -0.42 10.88
N PHE A 204 -7.83 0.56 11.73
CA PHE A 204 -8.56 0.72 12.98
C PHE A 204 -10.01 1.16 12.75
N TYR A 205 -10.28 2.03 11.77
CA TYR A 205 -11.65 2.38 11.40
C TYR A 205 -12.47 1.13 11.01
N GLN A 206 -11.93 0.29 10.14
CA GLN A 206 -12.60 -0.96 9.74
C GLN A 206 -12.71 -1.96 10.89
N LEU A 207 -11.70 -2.05 11.75
CA LEU A 207 -11.76 -2.89 12.93
C LEU A 207 -12.93 -2.52 13.86
N PHE A 208 -13.12 -1.21 14.11
CA PHE A 208 -14.23 -0.74 14.95
C PHE A 208 -15.58 -0.85 14.24
N LYS A 209 -15.64 -0.52 12.95
CA LYS A 209 -16.87 -0.60 12.16
C LYS A 209 -17.39 -2.03 12.03
N SER A 210 -16.50 -3.01 11.81
CA SER A 210 -16.87 -4.42 11.60
C SER A 210 -16.93 -5.26 12.88
N TRP A 211 -16.78 -4.65 14.06
CA TRP A 211 -16.69 -5.38 15.33
C TRP A 211 -17.91 -6.27 15.62
N ASP A 212 -19.11 -5.76 15.38
CA ASP A 212 -20.37 -6.45 15.61
C ASP A 212 -21.04 -6.96 14.31
N GLU A 213 -20.35 -6.82 13.16
CA GLU A 213 -20.89 -7.29 11.88
C GLU A 213 -20.50 -8.75 11.61
N PRO A 214 -21.42 -9.54 11.03
CA PRO A 214 -21.09 -10.88 10.56
C PRO A 214 -19.98 -10.83 9.54
N SER A 215 -18.89 -11.53 9.79
CA SER A 215 -17.73 -11.61 8.88
C SER A 215 -17.48 -13.08 8.51
N PHE A 216 -17.02 -13.31 7.27
CA PHE A 216 -16.65 -14.64 6.80
C PHE A 216 -15.50 -15.22 7.65
N PHE A 217 -14.51 -14.41 7.99
CA PHE A 217 -13.44 -14.77 8.91
C PHE A 217 -13.76 -14.31 10.33
N SER A 218 -13.58 -15.19 11.30
CA SER A 218 -13.70 -14.81 12.71
C SER A 218 -12.66 -13.74 13.07
N PHE A 219 -12.91 -13.01 14.16
CA PHE A 219 -11.91 -12.07 14.69
C PHE A 219 -10.56 -12.75 15.00
N GLY A 220 -10.59 -13.98 15.52
CA GLY A 220 -9.40 -14.79 15.78
C GLY A 220 -8.63 -15.15 14.51
N ASP A 221 -9.34 -15.52 13.43
CA ASP A 221 -8.74 -15.84 12.13
C ASP A 221 -8.08 -14.59 11.51
N THR A 222 -8.76 -13.44 11.58
CA THR A 222 -8.25 -12.16 11.09
C THR A 222 -7.03 -11.70 11.89
N LEU A 223 -7.03 -11.88 13.21
CA LEU A 223 -5.88 -11.57 14.05
C LEU A 223 -4.68 -12.47 13.74
N ALA A 224 -4.90 -13.76 13.52
CA ALA A 224 -3.86 -14.70 13.12
C ALA A 224 -3.27 -14.33 11.75
N ALA A 225 -4.12 -13.98 10.78
CA ALA A 225 -3.71 -13.49 9.46
C ALA A 225 -2.90 -12.18 9.58
N THR A 226 -3.30 -11.25 10.45
CA THR A 226 -2.58 -10.00 10.72
C THR A 226 -1.20 -10.26 11.32
N GLY A 227 -1.09 -11.20 12.27
CA GLY A 227 0.17 -11.59 12.89
C GLY A 227 1.15 -12.23 11.89
N ILE A 228 0.66 -13.15 11.03
CA ILE A 228 1.54 -13.75 10.00
C ILE A 228 1.92 -12.73 8.93
N ALA A 229 1.01 -11.83 8.55
CA ALA A 229 1.30 -10.75 7.62
C ALA A 229 2.43 -9.86 8.16
N PHE A 230 2.42 -9.52 9.46
CA PHE A 230 3.51 -8.78 10.09
C PHE A 230 4.86 -9.48 9.97
N VAL A 231 4.94 -10.77 10.32
CA VAL A 231 6.20 -11.53 10.29
C VAL A 231 6.77 -11.63 8.88
N VAL A 232 5.92 -11.96 7.90
CA VAL A 232 6.32 -12.04 6.49
C VAL A 232 6.74 -10.66 5.97
N ALA A 233 5.98 -9.62 6.29
CA ALA A 233 6.23 -8.25 5.89
C ALA A 233 7.59 -7.71 6.36
N LEU A 234 8.03 -8.06 7.59
CA LEU A 234 9.36 -7.69 8.09
C LEU A 234 10.48 -8.21 7.20
N ALA A 235 10.40 -9.46 6.74
CA ALA A 235 11.38 -10.02 5.84
C ALA A 235 11.33 -9.36 4.46
N VAL A 236 10.10 -9.13 3.95
CA VAL A 236 9.88 -8.57 2.62
C VAL A 236 10.33 -7.12 2.52
N ILE A 237 10.05 -6.27 3.52
CA ILE A 237 10.49 -4.86 3.47
C ILE A 237 12.01 -4.74 3.48
N ALA A 238 12.70 -5.56 4.27
CA ALA A 238 14.16 -5.59 4.31
C ALA A 238 14.75 -6.04 2.96
N PHE A 239 14.20 -7.12 2.39
CA PHE A 239 14.57 -7.60 1.06
C PHE A 239 14.32 -6.51 -0.01
N PHE A 240 13.11 -5.94 -0.03
CA PHE A 240 12.70 -4.99 -1.05
C PHE A 240 13.55 -3.72 -1.05
N MET A 241 13.81 -3.12 0.12
CA MET A 241 14.64 -1.92 0.23
C MET A 241 16.08 -2.17 -0.27
N ASN A 242 16.65 -3.34 0.02
CA ASN A 242 17.96 -3.72 -0.51
C ASN A 242 17.90 -3.97 -2.04
N TYR A 243 16.84 -4.61 -2.52
CA TYR A 243 16.65 -4.90 -3.94
C TYR A 243 16.59 -3.63 -4.79
N ILE A 244 15.70 -2.68 -4.44
CA ILE A 244 15.47 -1.45 -5.23
C ILE A 244 16.64 -0.47 -5.20
N SER A 245 17.52 -0.57 -4.22
CA SER A 245 18.75 0.23 -4.19
C SER A 245 19.72 -0.12 -5.32
N LYS A 246 19.60 -1.33 -5.91
CA LYS A 246 20.53 -1.87 -6.91
C LYS A 246 19.87 -2.30 -8.22
N ARG A 247 18.55 -2.49 -8.23
CA ARG A 247 17.81 -3.10 -9.33
C ARG A 247 16.64 -2.22 -9.78
N SER A 248 16.12 -2.50 -10.98
CA SER A 248 14.96 -1.82 -11.55
C SER A 248 13.65 -2.43 -11.08
N PHE A 249 12.56 -1.70 -11.33
CA PHE A 249 11.21 -2.20 -11.10
C PHE A 249 10.68 -3.12 -12.21
N LEU A 250 11.45 -3.36 -13.27
CA LEU A 250 11.02 -4.13 -14.44
C LEU A 250 10.40 -5.50 -14.14
N PRO A 251 10.90 -6.33 -13.22
CA PRO A 251 10.25 -7.60 -12.90
C PRO A 251 8.83 -7.43 -12.36
N PHE A 252 8.59 -6.41 -11.54
CA PHE A 252 7.27 -6.11 -10.99
C PHE A 252 6.32 -5.56 -12.07
N VAL A 253 6.84 -4.77 -13.01
CA VAL A 253 6.10 -4.27 -14.19
C VAL A 253 5.61 -5.43 -15.04
N ILE A 254 6.51 -6.34 -15.41
CA ILE A 254 6.18 -7.53 -16.23
C ILE A 254 5.15 -8.39 -15.49
N TYR A 255 5.37 -8.66 -14.19
CA TYR A 255 4.46 -9.45 -13.38
C TYR A 255 3.05 -8.86 -13.36
N ARG A 256 2.89 -7.54 -13.13
CA ARG A 256 1.59 -6.87 -13.10
C ARG A 256 0.86 -6.96 -14.43
N ILE A 257 1.55 -6.70 -15.55
CA ILE A 257 0.96 -6.74 -16.88
C ILE A 257 0.52 -8.16 -17.21
N LEU A 258 1.35 -9.17 -16.92
CA LEU A 258 1.00 -10.57 -17.14
C LEU A 258 -0.19 -11.00 -16.29
N LEU A 259 -0.17 -10.71 -14.96
CA LEU A 259 -1.27 -11.04 -14.06
C LEU A 259 -2.58 -10.38 -14.49
N GLY A 260 -2.55 -9.08 -14.81
CA GLY A 260 -3.73 -8.35 -15.27
C GLY A 260 -4.26 -8.87 -16.61
N THR A 261 -3.37 -9.23 -17.55
CA THR A 261 -3.75 -9.81 -18.84
C THR A 261 -4.39 -11.19 -18.67
N VAL A 262 -3.77 -12.07 -17.86
CA VAL A 262 -4.34 -13.39 -17.56
C VAL A 262 -5.72 -13.23 -16.90
N LEU A 263 -5.87 -12.31 -15.96
CA LEU A 263 -7.15 -12.05 -15.31
C LEU A 263 -8.22 -11.58 -16.31
N LEU A 264 -7.89 -10.68 -17.24
CA LEU A 264 -8.81 -10.24 -18.31
C LEU A 264 -9.23 -11.40 -19.23
N VAL A 265 -8.30 -12.31 -19.55
CA VAL A 265 -8.62 -13.50 -20.37
C VAL A 265 -9.58 -14.43 -19.62
N LEU A 266 -9.31 -14.72 -18.34
CA LEU A 266 -10.17 -15.60 -17.52
C LEU A 266 -11.57 -15.03 -17.34
N LEU A 267 -11.69 -13.70 -17.15
CA LEU A 267 -12.98 -13.01 -17.09
C LEU A 267 -13.70 -13.01 -18.44
N GLY A 268 -12.98 -12.70 -19.52
CA GLY A 268 -13.55 -12.65 -20.88
C GLY A 268 -14.01 -14.02 -21.41
N THR A 269 -13.38 -15.10 -20.97
CA THR A 269 -13.76 -16.48 -21.32
C THR A 269 -14.81 -17.05 -20.37
N GLY A 270 -15.21 -16.33 -19.32
CA GLY A 270 -16.20 -16.80 -18.34
C GLY A 270 -15.71 -17.91 -17.41
N VAL A 271 -14.39 -18.13 -17.33
CA VAL A 271 -13.78 -19.12 -16.41
C VAL A 271 -13.94 -18.67 -14.96
N ILE A 272 -13.88 -17.36 -14.72
CA ILE A 272 -14.14 -16.74 -13.40
C ILE A 272 -15.21 -15.66 -13.55
N ALA A 273 -16.01 -15.48 -12.48
CA ALA A 273 -16.96 -14.37 -12.38
C ALA A 273 -16.27 -13.06 -11.93
N ALA A 274 -16.86 -11.92 -12.32
CA ALA A 274 -16.33 -10.60 -12.00
C ALA A 274 -16.61 -10.16 -10.56
#